data_670d3d292a24f7847cc082d9e18f7b6c
#
_entry.id   670d3d292a24f7847cc082d9e18f7b6c
#
_cell.length_a   1.000
_cell.length_b   1.000
_cell.length_c   1.000
_cell.angle_alpha   90.00
_cell.angle_beta   90.00
_cell.angle_gamma   90.00
#
_symmetry.space_group_name_H-M   'P 1'
#
loop_
_entity.id
_entity.type
_entity.pdbx_description
1 polymer ?
#
loop_
_entity_poly.entity_id
_entity_poly.type
_entity_poly.pdbx_seq_one_letter_code
_entity_poly.pdbx_strand_id
1 'polypeptide(L)'
;VFITSYPLLRRDINNYEERFYHTVFLDEAQCIKNAASLNAKSVKALNAAHRFALTGTPIENSLSELWSIFDFVMPYYLLTHSRFVKQYEKQILKNDEGALVRLNKRIRPFILRRTKKDVLQELPEKVETKFLTDLTIEQKKIYLSFLESFRGELGGDFGFENMGHARFQILAALTRLRQICCHPGTFLDNYEGESGKLELFLQILPD
;
A
#
# COMPACT_ATOMS: atom_id res chain seq x y z
N VAL A 1 5.64 7.98 -29.70
CA VAL A 1 5.58 7.67 -28.26
C VAL A 1 4.28 8.22 -27.71
N PHE A 2 3.56 7.40 -26.92
CA PHE A 2 2.35 7.80 -26.21
C PHE A 2 2.68 7.83 -24.73
N ILE A 3 2.31 8.89 -24.03
CA ILE A 3 2.45 9.02 -22.58
C ILE A 3 1.06 9.33 -22.04
N THR A 4 0.61 8.52 -21.08
CA THR A 4 -0.71 8.66 -20.47
C THR A 4 -0.68 8.26 -18.99
N SER A 5 -1.69 8.64 -18.22
CA SER A 5 -1.85 8.20 -16.84
C SER A 5 -2.83 7.03 -16.73
N TYR A 6 -2.77 6.25 -15.64
CA TYR A 6 -3.71 5.16 -15.39
C TYR A 6 -5.19 5.60 -15.43
N PRO A 7 -5.58 6.73 -14.82
CA PRO A 7 -6.96 7.20 -14.92
C PRO A 7 -7.40 7.55 -16.36
N LEU A 8 -6.53 8.18 -17.15
CA LEU A 8 -6.82 8.53 -18.54
C LEU A 8 -6.92 7.29 -19.42
N LEU A 9 -5.97 6.37 -19.28
CA LEU A 9 -6.00 5.09 -20.00
C LEU A 9 -7.31 4.34 -19.73
N ARG A 10 -7.73 4.27 -18.44
CA ARG A 10 -8.97 3.61 -18.04
C ARG A 10 -10.20 4.26 -18.67
N ARG A 11 -10.24 5.60 -18.74
CA ARG A 11 -11.36 6.35 -19.29
C ARG A 11 -11.46 6.16 -20.80
N ASP A 12 -10.33 6.17 -21.46
CA ASP A 12 -10.24 6.25 -22.92
C ASP A 12 -9.75 4.91 -23.54
N ILE A 13 -9.94 3.79 -22.86
CA ILE A 13 -9.35 2.48 -23.22
C ILE A 13 -9.65 2.06 -24.65
N ASN A 14 -10.85 2.32 -25.15
CA ASN A 14 -11.26 1.98 -26.51
C ASN A 14 -10.33 2.60 -27.58
N ASN A 15 -9.69 3.74 -27.29
CA ASN A 15 -8.75 4.39 -28.21
C ASN A 15 -7.37 3.71 -28.23
N TYR A 16 -7.08 2.89 -27.23
CA TYR A 16 -5.78 2.26 -27.04
C TYR A 16 -5.78 0.75 -27.31
N GLU A 17 -6.84 0.02 -26.98
CA GLU A 17 -6.87 -1.45 -27.04
C GLU A 17 -6.83 -2.01 -28.46
N GLU A 18 -7.35 -1.27 -29.46
CA GLU A 18 -7.32 -1.67 -30.86
C GLU A 18 -5.93 -1.52 -31.50
N ARG A 19 -5.00 -0.83 -30.82
CA ARG A 19 -3.66 -0.57 -31.35
C ARG A 19 -2.69 -1.65 -30.90
N PHE A 20 -1.76 -2.00 -31.78
CA PHE A 20 -0.62 -2.82 -31.43
C PHE A 20 0.58 -1.93 -31.07
N TYR A 21 1.16 -2.14 -29.92
CA TYR A 21 2.34 -1.42 -29.42
C TYR A 21 3.57 -2.32 -29.50
N HIS A 22 4.70 -1.77 -29.92
CA HIS A 22 5.95 -2.51 -29.85
C HIS A 22 6.35 -2.75 -28.39
N THR A 23 6.23 -1.72 -27.55
CA THR A 23 6.62 -1.80 -26.13
C THR A 23 5.69 -0.96 -25.26
N VAL A 24 5.29 -1.51 -24.14
CA VAL A 24 4.55 -0.80 -23.08
C VAL A 24 5.38 -0.82 -21.79
N PHE A 25 5.60 0.36 -21.21
CA PHE A 25 6.19 0.54 -19.90
C PHE A 25 5.11 1.01 -18.92
N LEU A 26 5.01 0.35 -17.80
CA LEU A 26 4.24 0.86 -16.67
C LEU A 26 5.20 1.45 -15.63
N ASP A 27 5.10 2.74 -15.39
CA ASP A 27 5.73 3.36 -14.24
C ASP A 27 4.80 3.27 -13.02
N GLU A 28 5.37 3.21 -11.82
CA GLU A 28 4.61 3.00 -10.57
C GLU A 28 3.64 1.81 -10.67
N ALA A 29 4.18 0.66 -11.10
CA ALA A 29 3.36 -0.52 -11.40
C ALA A 29 2.58 -1.09 -10.19
N GLN A 30 2.83 -0.62 -8.97
CA GLN A 30 1.96 -0.91 -7.82
C GLN A 30 0.53 -0.40 -8.01
N CYS A 31 0.28 0.53 -8.94
CA CYS A 31 -1.08 0.95 -9.31
C CYS A 31 -1.94 -0.19 -9.87
N ILE A 32 -1.33 -1.31 -10.30
CA ILE A 32 -2.01 -2.51 -10.80
C ILE A 32 -1.88 -3.72 -9.86
N LYS A 33 -1.40 -3.54 -8.62
CA LYS A 33 -1.23 -4.62 -7.65
C LYS A 33 -2.52 -5.38 -7.34
N ASN A 34 -3.65 -4.72 -7.37
CA ASN A 34 -4.95 -5.38 -7.32
C ASN A 34 -5.40 -5.77 -8.73
N ALA A 35 -5.33 -7.06 -9.03
CA ALA A 35 -5.71 -7.62 -10.33
C ALA A 35 -7.17 -7.37 -10.74
N ALA A 36 -8.06 -7.17 -9.76
CA ALA A 36 -9.47 -6.88 -10.01
C ALA A 36 -9.74 -5.39 -10.29
N SER A 37 -8.76 -4.52 -10.01
CA SER A 37 -8.91 -3.07 -10.22
C SER A 37 -9.13 -2.72 -11.70
N LEU A 38 -9.81 -1.61 -11.93
CA LEU A 38 -10.03 -1.10 -13.28
C LEU A 38 -8.69 -0.73 -13.96
N ASN A 39 -7.72 -0.20 -13.21
CA ASN A 39 -6.39 0.09 -13.73
C ASN A 39 -5.71 -1.17 -14.25
N ALA A 40 -5.72 -2.27 -13.46
CA ALA A 40 -5.12 -3.54 -13.87
C ALA A 40 -5.80 -4.11 -15.13
N LYS A 41 -7.12 -4.06 -15.20
CA LYS A 41 -7.88 -4.52 -16.36
C LYS A 41 -7.54 -3.71 -17.62
N SER A 42 -7.49 -2.38 -17.52
CA SER A 42 -7.20 -1.51 -18.65
C SER A 42 -5.78 -1.74 -19.21
N VAL A 43 -4.75 -1.80 -18.36
CA VAL A 43 -3.39 -2.03 -18.87
C VAL A 43 -3.20 -3.43 -19.46
N LYS A 44 -3.90 -4.44 -18.93
CA LYS A 44 -3.85 -5.81 -19.45
C LYS A 44 -4.57 -5.96 -20.80
N ALA A 45 -5.52 -5.08 -21.11
CA ALA A 45 -6.20 -5.03 -22.39
C ALA A 45 -5.30 -4.49 -23.52
N LEU A 46 -4.21 -3.78 -23.20
CA LEU A 46 -3.28 -3.27 -24.19
C LEU A 46 -2.59 -4.41 -24.95
N ASN A 47 -2.57 -4.31 -26.27
CA ASN A 47 -1.90 -5.28 -27.13
C ASN A 47 -0.45 -4.84 -27.40
N ALA A 48 0.55 -5.56 -26.88
CA ALA A 48 1.95 -5.19 -26.98
C ALA A 48 2.87 -6.41 -27.16
N ALA A 49 3.96 -6.24 -27.95
CA ALA A 49 4.99 -7.24 -28.10
C ALA A 49 5.84 -7.39 -26.85
N HIS A 50 6.20 -6.26 -26.22
CA HIS A 50 7.05 -6.24 -25.03
C HIS A 50 6.38 -5.43 -23.92
N ARG A 51 6.51 -5.90 -22.69
CA ARG A 51 5.91 -5.27 -21.51
C ARG A 51 6.91 -5.19 -20.38
N PHE A 52 7.02 -4.01 -19.78
CA PHE A 52 7.89 -3.75 -18.63
C PHE A 52 7.11 -3.06 -17.53
N ALA A 53 7.46 -3.37 -16.29
CA ALA A 53 6.88 -2.77 -15.12
C ALA A 53 7.99 -2.20 -14.21
N LEU A 54 7.92 -0.93 -13.90
CA LEU A 54 8.83 -0.22 -13.00
C LEU A 54 8.09 0.03 -11.68
N THR A 55 8.71 -0.32 -10.56
CA THR A 55 8.14 -0.09 -9.23
C THR A 55 9.23 -0.06 -8.16
N GLY A 56 9.09 0.84 -7.20
CA GLY A 56 9.93 0.85 -6.00
C GLY A 56 9.53 -0.21 -4.97
N THR A 57 8.29 -0.68 -5.02
CA THR A 57 7.69 -1.59 -4.03
C THR A 57 6.93 -2.73 -4.72
N PRO A 58 7.65 -3.76 -5.24
CA PRO A 58 7.01 -4.84 -6.00
C PRO A 58 6.08 -5.73 -5.17
N ILE A 59 6.32 -5.82 -3.86
CA ILE A 59 5.52 -6.58 -2.90
C ILE A 59 5.39 -5.74 -1.63
N GLU A 60 4.18 -5.34 -1.27
CA GLU A 60 3.90 -4.62 -0.03
C GLU A 60 3.17 -5.51 0.98
N ASN A 61 2.07 -6.13 0.57
CA ASN A 61 1.17 -6.82 1.49
C ASN A 61 0.95 -8.30 1.17
N SER A 62 1.03 -8.71 -0.10
CA SER A 62 0.74 -10.09 -0.49
C SER A 62 1.47 -10.52 -1.77
N LEU A 63 1.65 -11.83 -1.92
CA LEU A 63 2.19 -12.41 -3.16
C LEU A 63 1.22 -12.27 -4.34
N SER A 64 -0.06 -12.07 -4.09
CA SER A 64 -1.05 -11.78 -5.14
C SER A 64 -0.78 -10.44 -5.84
N GLU A 65 -0.15 -9.47 -5.17
CA GLU A 65 0.29 -8.21 -5.78
C GLU A 65 1.38 -8.46 -6.83
N LEU A 66 2.38 -9.28 -6.49
CA LEU A 66 3.42 -9.72 -7.42
C LEU A 66 2.81 -10.45 -8.62
N TRP A 67 1.86 -11.37 -8.36
CA TRP A 67 1.17 -12.08 -9.42
C TRP A 67 0.51 -11.12 -10.41
N SER A 68 -0.17 -10.07 -9.93
CA SER A 68 -0.85 -9.11 -10.80
C SER A 68 0.10 -8.37 -11.74
N ILE A 69 1.28 -7.99 -11.24
CA ILE A 69 2.33 -7.34 -12.05
C ILE A 69 2.88 -8.33 -13.09
N PHE A 70 3.19 -9.56 -12.68
CA PHE A 70 3.68 -10.59 -13.59
C PHE A 70 2.64 -10.99 -14.65
N ASP A 71 1.37 -11.02 -14.31
CA ASP A 71 0.29 -11.30 -15.27
C ASP A 71 0.16 -10.22 -16.35
N PHE A 72 0.56 -8.96 -16.03
CA PHE A 72 0.72 -7.93 -17.05
C PHE A 72 1.98 -8.15 -17.88
N VAL A 73 3.16 -8.35 -17.28
CA VAL A 73 4.44 -8.47 -17.98
C VAL A 73 4.50 -9.73 -18.86
N MET A 74 4.08 -10.85 -18.29
CA MET A 74 4.06 -12.17 -18.93
C MET A 74 2.79 -12.93 -18.56
N PRO A 75 1.71 -12.74 -19.35
CA PRO A 75 0.44 -13.42 -19.08
C PRO A 75 0.61 -14.94 -18.95
N TYR A 76 -0.06 -15.53 -17.96
CA TYR A 76 -0.04 -16.97 -17.64
C TYR A 76 1.30 -17.54 -17.16
N TYR A 77 2.40 -16.82 -17.14
CA TYR A 77 3.70 -17.32 -16.71
C TYR A 77 3.68 -17.84 -15.27
N LEU A 78 3.00 -17.13 -14.37
CA LEU A 78 2.77 -17.55 -12.99
C LEU A 78 1.42 -18.27 -12.79
N LEU A 79 0.90 -18.91 -13.85
CA LEU A 79 -0.38 -19.62 -13.84
C LEU A 79 -1.58 -18.67 -13.72
N THR A 80 -2.78 -19.23 -13.58
CA THR A 80 -3.97 -18.46 -13.19
C THR A 80 -3.88 -18.04 -11.73
N HIS A 81 -4.53 -16.94 -11.36
CA HIS A 81 -4.51 -16.43 -9.98
C HIS A 81 -4.87 -17.50 -8.93
N SER A 82 -5.95 -18.25 -9.16
CA SER A 82 -6.38 -19.29 -8.25
C SER A 82 -5.36 -20.42 -8.07
N ARG A 83 -4.67 -20.80 -9.15
CA ARG A 83 -3.58 -21.80 -9.08
C ARG A 83 -2.36 -21.24 -8.38
N PHE A 84 -1.99 -19.98 -8.66
CA PHE A 84 -0.88 -19.31 -7.99
C PHE A 84 -1.10 -19.23 -6.47
N VAL A 85 -2.28 -18.79 -6.04
CA VAL A 85 -2.64 -18.73 -4.61
C VAL A 85 -2.54 -20.11 -3.97
N LYS A 86 -3.06 -21.15 -4.62
CA LYS A 86 -2.99 -22.53 -4.08
C LYS A 86 -1.57 -23.07 -4.01
N GLN A 87 -0.77 -22.83 -5.04
CA GLN A 87 0.56 -23.45 -5.20
C GLN A 87 1.67 -22.69 -4.47
N TYR A 88 1.55 -21.38 -4.35
CA TYR A 88 2.60 -20.53 -3.76
C TYR A 88 2.09 -19.80 -2.51
N GLU A 89 1.10 -18.93 -2.61
CA GLU A 89 0.73 -18.04 -1.50
C GLU A 89 0.28 -18.80 -0.26
N LYS A 90 -0.63 -19.76 -0.39
CA LYS A 90 -1.10 -20.58 0.73
C LYS A 90 -0.02 -21.50 1.30
N GLN A 91 0.92 -21.97 0.49
CA GLN A 91 2.00 -22.84 0.96
C GLN A 91 3.06 -22.04 1.74
N ILE A 92 3.42 -20.86 1.22
CA ILE A 92 4.35 -19.95 1.88
C ILE A 92 3.77 -19.44 3.21
N LEU A 93 2.47 -19.15 3.27
CA LEU A 93 1.78 -18.81 4.53
C LEU A 93 1.79 -19.95 5.56
N LYS A 94 1.96 -21.19 5.11
CA LYS A 94 2.15 -22.37 5.97
C LYS A 94 3.61 -22.67 6.29
N ASN A 95 4.54 -21.72 5.98
CA ASN A 95 5.98 -21.85 6.15
C ASN A 95 6.63 -22.96 5.28
N ASP A 96 6.06 -23.29 4.11
CA ASP A 96 6.73 -24.14 3.12
C ASP A 96 7.84 -23.36 2.42
N GLU A 97 9.08 -23.50 2.92
CA GLU A 97 10.27 -22.87 2.32
C GLU A 97 10.51 -23.35 0.88
N GLY A 98 10.15 -24.59 0.56
CA GLY A 98 10.28 -25.13 -0.79
C GLY A 98 9.42 -24.39 -1.80
N ALA A 99 8.22 -23.95 -1.42
CA ALA A 99 7.36 -23.14 -2.28
C ALA A 99 7.98 -21.76 -2.55
N LEU A 100 8.57 -21.13 -1.54
CA LEU A 100 9.27 -19.84 -1.68
C LEU A 100 10.49 -19.96 -2.60
N VAL A 101 11.32 -20.99 -2.42
CA VAL A 101 12.49 -21.24 -3.28
C VAL A 101 12.07 -21.45 -4.73
N ARG A 102 11.03 -22.26 -4.98
CA ARG A 102 10.51 -22.49 -6.35
C ARG A 102 10.01 -21.20 -6.98
N LEU A 103 9.26 -20.37 -6.24
CA LEU A 103 8.78 -19.08 -6.75
C LEU A 103 9.94 -18.17 -7.08
N ASN A 104 10.89 -17.98 -6.15
CA ASN A 104 12.07 -17.13 -6.34
C ASN A 104 12.89 -17.56 -7.56
N LYS A 105 13.16 -18.86 -7.73
CA LYS A 105 13.87 -19.38 -8.90
C LYS A 105 13.15 -19.03 -10.21
N ARG A 106 11.82 -19.02 -10.20
CA ARG A 106 10.99 -18.74 -11.36
C ARG A 106 10.98 -17.25 -11.73
N ILE A 107 10.90 -16.34 -10.76
CA ILE A 107 10.77 -14.91 -11.01
C ILE A 107 12.11 -14.18 -11.16
N ARG A 108 13.17 -14.67 -10.50
CA ARG A 108 14.50 -14.03 -10.47
C ARG A 108 15.06 -13.61 -11.83
N PRO A 109 14.94 -14.39 -12.92
CA PRO A 109 15.48 -13.99 -14.22
C PRO A 109 14.80 -12.75 -14.83
N PHE A 110 13.62 -12.36 -14.33
CA PHE A 110 12.79 -11.29 -14.88
C PHE A 110 12.71 -10.07 -13.95
N ILE A 111 13.39 -10.10 -12.81
CA ILE A 111 13.41 -9.02 -11.84
C ILE A 111 14.83 -8.44 -11.78
N LEU A 112 14.93 -7.14 -12.05
CA LEU A 112 16.12 -6.36 -11.79
C LEU A 112 15.83 -5.42 -10.61
N ARG A 113 16.48 -5.66 -9.49
CA ARG A 113 16.39 -4.81 -8.30
C ARG A 113 17.74 -4.18 -7.99
N ARG A 114 17.77 -2.88 -7.86
CA ARG A 114 18.93 -2.11 -7.41
C ARG A 114 18.51 -1.26 -6.21
N THR A 115 19.25 -1.36 -5.11
CA THR A 115 19.03 -0.48 -3.97
C THR A 115 19.89 0.77 -4.13
N LYS A 116 19.49 1.87 -3.46
CA LYS A 116 20.31 3.10 -3.44
C LYS A 116 21.74 2.82 -2.97
N LYS A 117 21.91 1.94 -1.97
CA LYS A 117 23.22 1.54 -1.46
C LYS A 117 24.11 0.85 -2.50
N ASP A 118 23.49 0.09 -3.42
CA ASP A 118 24.24 -0.65 -4.45
C ASP A 118 24.76 0.26 -5.57
N VAL A 119 24.11 1.41 -5.79
CA VAL A 119 24.37 2.27 -6.96
C VAL A 119 25.02 3.59 -6.58
N LEU A 120 24.65 4.17 -5.45
CA LEU A 120 25.06 5.49 -5.01
C LEU A 120 25.99 5.39 -3.79
N GLN A 121 27.24 5.01 -4.03
CA GLN A 121 28.26 4.90 -2.97
C GLN A 121 28.66 6.26 -2.36
N GLU A 122 28.39 7.36 -3.06
CA GLU A 122 28.70 8.73 -2.63
C GLU A 122 27.65 9.32 -1.67
N LEU A 123 26.47 8.68 -1.53
CA LEU A 123 25.46 9.16 -0.61
C LEU A 123 25.81 8.77 0.84
N PRO A 124 25.74 9.72 1.77
CA PRO A 124 25.91 9.40 3.19
C PRO A 124 24.81 8.42 3.64
N GLU A 125 25.11 7.70 4.70
CA GLU A 125 24.10 6.82 5.31
C GLU A 125 22.88 7.62 5.75
N LYS A 126 21.69 7.02 5.54
CA LYS A 126 20.43 7.61 6.00
C LYS A 126 20.44 7.62 7.54
N VAL A 127 20.41 8.79 8.12
CA VAL A 127 20.25 8.97 9.56
C VAL A 127 18.76 9.12 9.86
N GLU A 128 18.21 8.22 10.65
CA GLU A 128 16.82 8.30 11.13
C GLU A 128 16.84 8.63 12.63
N THR A 129 16.34 9.81 12.99
CA THR A 129 16.20 10.21 14.38
C THR A 129 14.73 10.15 14.78
N LYS A 130 14.43 9.48 15.87
CA LYS A 130 13.09 9.37 16.42
C LYS A 130 12.95 10.33 17.61
N PHE A 131 12.08 11.30 17.46
CA PHE A 131 11.71 12.21 18.53
C PHE A 131 10.41 11.73 19.21
N LEU A 132 10.38 11.75 20.51
CA LEU A 132 9.24 11.40 21.34
C LEU A 132 8.73 12.63 22.07
N THR A 133 7.45 12.81 22.14
CA THR A 133 6.78 13.85 22.89
C THR A 133 5.54 13.32 23.56
N ASP A 134 5.18 13.90 24.70
CA ASP A 134 3.93 13.61 25.39
C ASP A 134 2.77 14.40 24.80
N LEU A 135 1.56 13.92 25.05
CA LEU A 135 0.35 14.66 24.74
C LEU A 135 0.21 15.83 25.72
N THR A 136 -0.27 16.97 25.25
CA THR A 136 -0.67 18.06 26.16
C THR A 136 -1.79 17.59 27.09
N ILE A 137 -2.00 18.31 28.20
CA ILE A 137 -3.03 17.96 29.18
C ILE A 137 -4.41 17.90 28.50
N GLU A 138 -4.68 18.82 27.60
CA GLU A 138 -5.96 18.87 26.86
C GLU A 138 -6.10 17.73 25.88
N GLN A 139 -5.04 17.45 25.10
CA GLN A 139 -5.02 16.29 24.20
C GLN A 139 -5.27 15.00 24.96
N LYS A 140 -4.66 14.84 26.13
CA LYS A 140 -4.82 13.64 26.95
C LYS A 140 -6.26 13.48 27.45
N LYS A 141 -6.91 14.57 27.85
CA LYS A 141 -8.33 14.54 28.24
C LYS A 141 -9.22 14.11 27.07
N ILE A 142 -9.04 14.71 25.90
CA ILE A 142 -9.79 14.38 24.69
C ILE A 142 -9.55 12.92 24.28
N TYR A 143 -8.30 12.47 24.31
CA TYR A 143 -7.93 11.09 23.98
C TYR A 143 -8.63 10.08 24.90
N LEU A 144 -8.60 10.31 26.22
CA LEU A 144 -9.21 9.41 27.20
C LEU A 144 -10.74 9.42 27.07
N SER A 145 -11.36 10.59 26.94
CA SER A 145 -12.81 10.71 26.76
C SER A 145 -13.28 9.96 25.51
N PHE A 146 -12.57 10.12 24.39
CA PHE A 146 -12.90 9.40 23.16
C PHE A 146 -12.72 7.88 23.32
N LEU A 147 -11.64 7.45 23.98
CA LEU A 147 -11.35 6.04 24.21
C LEU A 147 -12.43 5.39 25.10
N GLU A 148 -12.88 6.07 26.13
CA GLU A 148 -13.94 5.61 27.04
C GLU A 148 -15.29 5.51 26.31
N SER A 149 -15.67 6.53 25.54
CA SER A 149 -16.89 6.50 24.73
C SER A 149 -16.87 5.31 23.77
N PHE A 150 -15.75 5.12 23.05
CA PHE A 150 -15.61 4.02 22.10
C PHE A 150 -15.63 2.65 22.77
N ARG A 151 -15.03 2.51 23.97
CA ARG A 151 -15.12 1.25 24.76
C ARG A 151 -16.54 0.95 25.19
N GLY A 152 -17.32 1.98 25.54
CA GLY A 152 -18.74 1.84 25.87
C GLY A 152 -19.57 1.35 24.68
N GLU A 153 -19.31 1.87 23.48
CA GLU A 153 -19.96 1.44 22.23
C GLU A 153 -19.61 -0.02 21.86
N LEU A 154 -18.36 -0.43 22.11
CA LEU A 154 -17.89 -1.79 21.84
C LEU A 154 -18.36 -2.82 22.87
N GLY A 155 -18.76 -2.41 24.10
CA GLY A 155 -19.17 -3.29 25.18
C GLY A 155 -20.53 -3.96 25.00
N GLY A 156 -21.28 -3.67 23.93
CA GLY A 156 -22.53 -4.33 23.54
C GLY A 156 -22.29 -5.43 22.51
N ASP A 157 -22.42 -6.65 22.93
CA ASP A 157 -22.60 -7.90 22.18
C ASP A 157 -21.80 -8.05 20.84
N PHE A 158 -20.54 -8.45 20.93
CA PHE A 158 -19.79 -8.95 19.78
C PHE A 158 -20.25 -10.36 19.39
N GLY A 159 -21.41 -10.49 18.76
CA GLY A 159 -21.78 -11.70 18.06
C GLY A 159 -20.86 -11.91 16.86
N PHE A 160 -20.44 -13.16 16.64
CA PHE A 160 -19.55 -13.56 15.52
C PHE A 160 -20.08 -13.14 14.12
N GLU A 161 -21.34 -12.80 14.01
CA GLU A 161 -21.99 -12.37 12.75
C GLU A 161 -21.62 -10.96 12.29
N ASN A 162 -21.08 -10.10 13.18
CA ASN A 162 -20.78 -8.68 12.90
C ASN A 162 -19.29 -8.34 12.81
N MET A 163 -18.40 -9.33 12.65
CA MET A 163 -16.93 -9.09 12.63
C MET A 163 -16.47 -8.11 11.55
N GLY A 164 -17.16 -8.03 10.43
CA GLY A 164 -16.82 -7.06 9.37
C GLY A 164 -17.07 -5.62 9.80
N HIS A 165 -18.23 -5.35 10.39
CA HIS A 165 -18.61 -4.01 10.85
C HIS A 165 -17.75 -3.55 12.03
N ALA A 166 -17.46 -4.45 12.98
CA ALA A 166 -16.59 -4.17 14.11
C ALA A 166 -15.16 -3.78 13.68
N ARG A 167 -14.60 -4.42 12.64
CA ARG A 167 -13.29 -4.04 12.10
C ARG A 167 -13.27 -2.63 11.54
N PHE A 168 -14.31 -2.20 10.83
CA PHE A 168 -14.42 -0.83 10.33
C PHE A 168 -14.54 0.18 11.46
N GLN A 169 -15.32 -0.12 12.50
CA GLN A 169 -15.45 0.76 13.68
C GLN A 169 -14.11 0.89 14.41
N ILE A 170 -13.39 -0.22 14.63
CA ILE A 170 -12.05 -0.21 15.25
C ILE A 170 -11.07 0.62 14.42
N LEU A 171 -11.05 0.45 13.09
CA LEU A 171 -10.17 1.20 12.20
C LEU A 171 -10.50 2.70 12.23
N ALA A 172 -11.78 3.06 12.23
CA ALA A 172 -12.23 4.43 12.34
C ALA A 172 -11.79 5.04 13.69
N ALA A 173 -11.97 4.31 14.79
CA ALA A 173 -11.55 4.76 16.13
C ALA A 173 -10.03 4.94 16.22
N LEU A 174 -9.25 3.99 15.70
CA LEU A 174 -7.79 4.12 15.65
C LEU A 174 -7.36 5.34 14.81
N THR A 175 -8.07 5.61 13.72
CA THR A 175 -7.80 6.80 12.89
C THR A 175 -8.08 8.07 13.69
N ARG A 176 -9.19 8.15 14.43
CA ARG A 176 -9.53 9.29 15.29
C ARG A 176 -8.52 9.48 16.43
N LEU A 177 -8.14 8.42 17.12
CA LEU A 177 -7.10 8.47 18.15
C LEU A 177 -5.76 8.98 17.61
N ARG A 178 -5.38 8.57 16.40
CA ARG A 178 -4.19 9.10 15.72
C ARG A 178 -4.32 10.59 15.38
N GLN A 179 -5.49 11.04 14.93
CA GLN A 179 -5.75 12.45 14.66
C GLN A 179 -5.62 13.28 15.93
N ILE A 180 -6.21 12.84 17.05
CA ILE A 180 -6.07 13.48 18.38
C ILE A 180 -4.60 13.56 18.80
N CYS A 181 -3.82 12.48 18.61
CA CYS A 181 -2.40 12.47 18.91
C CYS A 181 -1.56 13.37 17.99
N CYS A 182 -2.01 13.62 16.76
CA CYS A 182 -1.33 14.57 15.88
C CYS A 182 -1.68 16.00 16.22
N HIS A 183 -2.93 16.35 16.10
CA HIS A 183 -3.50 17.64 16.47
C HIS A 183 -5.03 17.52 16.56
N PRO A 184 -5.67 17.78 17.71
CA PRO A 184 -7.12 17.62 17.85
C PRO A 184 -7.94 18.46 16.87
N GLY A 185 -7.45 19.64 16.46
CA GLY A 185 -8.09 20.49 15.44
C GLY A 185 -8.22 19.85 14.05
N THR A 186 -7.59 18.69 13.78
CA THR A 186 -7.85 17.93 12.55
C THR A 186 -9.17 17.15 12.59
N PHE A 187 -9.80 17.11 13.75
CA PHE A 187 -10.98 16.32 14.01
C PHE A 187 -12.09 17.12 14.74
N LEU A 188 -11.71 18.04 15.63
CA LEU A 188 -12.63 18.87 16.37
C LEU A 188 -12.69 20.27 15.74
N ASP A 189 -13.89 20.67 15.34
CA ASP A 189 -14.12 22.05 14.94
C ASP A 189 -13.93 22.97 16.16
N ASN A 190 -13.27 24.11 15.94
CA ASN A 190 -12.98 25.12 16.97
C ASN A 190 -12.07 24.67 18.13
N TYR A 191 -11.15 23.74 17.89
CA TYR A 191 -10.10 23.43 18.85
C TYR A 191 -9.01 24.52 18.81
N GLU A 192 -8.87 25.26 19.90
CA GLU A 192 -7.88 26.34 20.07
C GLU A 192 -6.67 25.92 20.93
N GLY A 193 -6.62 24.66 21.34
CA GLY A 193 -5.54 24.15 22.18
C GLY A 193 -4.28 23.78 21.40
N GLU A 194 -3.21 23.55 22.12
CA GLU A 194 -1.89 23.19 21.58
C GLU A 194 -1.76 21.69 21.29
N SER A 195 -0.69 21.32 20.59
CA SER A 195 -0.35 19.93 20.28
C SER A 195 1.13 19.68 20.55
N GLY A 196 1.42 18.74 21.43
CA GLY A 196 2.80 18.40 21.77
C GLY A 196 3.65 17.99 20.55
N LYS A 197 3.05 17.35 19.54
CA LYS A 197 3.78 17.04 18.29
C LYS A 197 4.06 18.27 17.42
N LEU A 198 3.11 19.19 17.36
CA LEU A 198 3.29 20.42 16.59
C LEU A 198 4.34 21.30 17.24
N GLU A 199 4.29 21.44 18.58
CA GLU A 199 5.29 22.18 19.33
C GLU A 199 6.70 21.62 19.12
N LEU A 200 6.86 20.30 19.30
CA LEU A 200 8.14 19.63 19.06
C LEU A 200 8.60 19.80 17.60
N PHE A 201 7.70 19.69 16.64
CA PHE A 201 8.03 19.90 15.23
C PHE A 201 8.55 21.31 14.95
N LEU A 202 7.88 22.33 15.51
CA LEU A 202 8.32 23.72 15.36
C LEU A 202 9.66 23.99 16.04
N GLN A 203 9.97 23.31 17.16
CA GLN A 203 11.28 23.41 17.82
C GLN A 203 12.41 22.77 17.03
N ILE A 204 12.12 21.76 16.21
CA ILE A 204 13.13 21.05 15.40
C ILE A 204 13.36 21.72 14.06
N LEU A 205 12.38 22.47 13.54
CA LEU A 205 12.55 23.24 12.32
C LEU A 205 13.57 24.36 12.57
N PRO A 206 14.70 24.38 11.84
CA PRO A 206 15.59 25.54 11.88
C PRO A 206 14.85 26.75 11.28
N ASP A 207 15.11 27.93 11.81
CA ASP A 207 14.66 29.22 11.27
C ASP A 207 15.15 29.44 9.82
#